data_1f61fe1b082f25501f3789c58b089ecc
#
_entry.id   1f61fe1b082f25501f3789c58b089ecc
#
_cell.length_a   1.000
_cell.length_b   1.000
_cell.length_c   1.000
_cell.angle_alpha   90.00
_cell.angle_beta   90.00
_cell.angle_gamma   90.00
#
_symmetry.space_group_name_H-M   'P 1'
#
loop_
_entity.id
_entity.type
_entity.pdbx_description
1 polymer ?
#
loop_
_entity_poly.entity_id
_entity_poly.type
_entity_poly.pdbx_seq_one_letter_code
_entity_poly.pdbx_strand_id
1 'polypeptide(L)'
;MRYEVLWKRSAIDDLEKLDKKISRRITDKILTHLTKDPLELGVALRGEFAGLYRYRLDKWRVIYSVAPKKELIIVLRIEHRATVYE
;
A
#
# COMPACT_ATOMS: atom_id res chain seq x y z
N MET A 1 -2.04 14.37 11.59
CA MET A 1 -2.43 14.71 10.22
C MET A 1 -2.49 13.48 9.38
N ARG A 2 -3.35 13.46 8.38
CA ARG A 2 -3.49 12.32 7.51
C ARG A 2 -2.86 12.60 6.16
N TYR A 3 -2.18 11.59 5.64
CA TYR A 3 -1.64 11.63 4.30
C TYR A 3 -2.77 11.45 3.29
N GLU A 4 -2.60 12.05 2.12
CA GLU A 4 -3.47 11.76 1.00
C GLU A 4 -2.97 10.54 0.26
N VAL A 5 -3.85 9.89 -0.49
CA VAL A 5 -3.50 8.64 -1.20
C VAL A 5 -3.72 8.83 -2.69
N LEU A 6 -2.67 8.54 -3.45
CA LEU A 6 -2.72 8.49 -4.89
C LEU A 6 -2.60 7.02 -5.30
N TRP A 7 -3.50 6.56 -6.15
CA TRP A 7 -3.54 5.17 -6.60
C TRP A 7 -2.94 5.08 -7.99
N LYS A 8 -1.86 4.32 -8.12
CA LYS A 8 -1.32 4.02 -9.45
C LYS A 8 -2.27 3.09 -10.19
N ARG A 9 -2.25 3.14 -11.51
CA ARG A 9 -3.09 2.29 -12.34
C ARG A 9 -2.91 0.81 -12.00
N SER A 10 -1.67 0.39 -11.78
CA SER A 10 -1.37 -0.99 -11.41
C SER A 10 -2.07 -1.41 -10.12
N ALA A 11 -2.16 -0.52 -9.13
CA ALA A 11 -2.86 -0.82 -7.89
C ALA A 11 -4.36 -0.90 -8.11
N ILE A 12 -4.90 0.00 -8.93
CA ILE A 12 -6.33 -0.03 -9.27
C ILE A 12 -6.67 -1.34 -9.97
N ASP A 13 -5.84 -1.74 -10.92
CA ASP A 13 -6.03 -3.00 -11.65
C ASP A 13 -6.00 -4.20 -10.69
N ASP A 14 -5.07 -4.18 -9.74
CA ASP A 14 -4.99 -5.24 -8.73
C ASP A 14 -6.29 -5.33 -7.91
N LEU A 15 -6.80 -4.18 -7.47
CA LEU A 15 -8.03 -4.13 -6.68
C LEU A 15 -9.24 -4.62 -7.46
N GLU A 16 -9.28 -4.31 -8.76
CA GLU A 16 -10.39 -4.72 -9.61
C GLU A 16 -10.46 -6.24 -9.81
N LYS A 17 -9.34 -6.93 -9.65
CA LYS A 17 -9.28 -8.39 -9.77
C LYS A 17 -9.73 -9.10 -8.51
N LEU A 18 -9.88 -8.38 -7.41
CA LEU A 18 -10.24 -8.96 -6.12
C LEU A 18 -11.75 -8.92 -5.91
N ASP A 19 -12.24 -9.82 -5.03
CA ASP A 19 -13.60 -9.77 -4.54
C ASP A 19 -13.86 -8.38 -3.96
N LYS A 20 -15.05 -7.85 -4.19
CA LYS A 20 -15.40 -6.51 -3.73
C LYS A 20 -15.24 -6.32 -2.23
N LYS A 21 -15.55 -7.34 -1.44
CA LYS A 21 -15.38 -7.27 0.02
C LYS A 21 -13.91 -7.10 0.39
N ILE A 22 -13.04 -7.84 -0.29
CA ILE A 22 -11.60 -7.77 -0.03
C ILE A 22 -11.06 -6.41 -0.47
N SER A 23 -11.41 -5.98 -1.67
CA SER A 23 -11.02 -4.68 -2.21
C SER A 23 -11.40 -3.55 -1.28
N ARG A 24 -12.66 -3.56 -0.83
CA ARG A 24 -13.16 -2.53 0.08
C ARG A 24 -12.43 -2.53 1.40
N ARG A 25 -12.16 -3.72 1.94
CA ARG A 25 -11.44 -3.84 3.20
C ARG A 25 -10.03 -3.28 3.09
N ILE A 26 -9.33 -3.61 2.01
CA ILE A 26 -7.98 -3.10 1.78
C ILE A 26 -8.01 -1.58 1.66
N THR A 27 -8.91 -1.06 0.84
CA THR A 27 -9.07 0.38 0.63
C THR A 27 -9.37 1.10 1.94
N ASP A 28 -10.32 0.57 2.71
CA ASP A 28 -10.68 1.17 4.00
C ASP A 28 -9.50 1.20 4.97
N LYS A 29 -8.73 0.13 5.04
CA LYS A 29 -7.57 0.08 5.93
C LYS A 29 -6.49 1.08 5.51
N ILE A 30 -6.28 1.22 4.23
CA ILE A 30 -5.32 2.22 3.74
C ILE A 30 -5.80 3.61 4.12
N LEU A 31 -7.06 3.93 3.86
CA LEU A 31 -7.60 5.27 4.09
C LEU A 31 -7.76 5.61 5.56
N THR A 32 -8.05 4.63 6.42
CA THR A 32 -8.32 4.89 7.83
C THR A 32 -7.13 4.64 8.74
N HIS A 33 -6.21 3.78 8.34
CA HIS A 33 -5.10 3.37 9.20
C HIS A 33 -3.75 3.79 8.63
N LEU A 34 -3.42 3.34 7.43
CA LEU A 34 -2.10 3.61 6.86
C LEU A 34 -1.82 5.11 6.70
N THR A 35 -2.84 5.90 6.37
CA THR A 35 -2.71 7.34 6.18
C THR A 35 -2.30 8.09 7.44
N LYS A 36 -2.44 7.46 8.61
CA LYS A 36 -2.07 8.11 9.87
C LYS A 36 -0.57 8.18 10.05
N ASP A 37 0.14 7.14 9.63
CA ASP A 37 1.59 7.07 9.82
C ASP A 37 2.22 6.07 8.87
N PRO A 38 2.30 6.39 7.58
CA PRO A 38 2.78 5.42 6.59
C PRO A 38 4.24 5.04 6.74
N LEU A 39 5.05 5.87 7.38
CA LEU A 39 6.47 5.58 7.58
C LEU A 39 6.69 4.59 8.72
N GLU A 40 5.82 4.61 9.73
CA GLU A 40 5.91 3.70 10.87
C GLU A 40 5.13 2.40 10.68
N LEU A 41 3.98 2.49 10.03
CA LEU A 41 3.10 1.33 9.89
C LEU A 41 3.55 0.34 8.83
N GLY A 42 4.34 0.79 7.86
CA GLY A 42 4.90 -0.08 6.84
C GLY A 42 6.33 -0.46 7.14
N VAL A 43 6.82 -1.42 6.36
CA VAL A 43 8.21 -1.88 6.45
C VAL A 43 8.95 -1.47 5.19
N ALA A 44 10.06 -0.75 5.36
CA ALA A 44 10.88 -0.32 4.23
C ALA A 44 11.49 -1.54 3.52
N LEU A 45 11.41 -1.54 2.21
CA LEU A 45 12.01 -2.59 1.39
C LEU A 45 13.47 -2.24 1.09
N ARG A 46 14.23 -3.26 0.68
CA ARG A 46 15.66 -3.12 0.47
C ARG A 46 16.04 -3.50 -0.96
N GLY A 47 17.32 -3.26 -1.28
CA GLY A 47 17.88 -3.63 -2.56
C GLY A 47 17.28 -2.85 -3.69
N GLU A 48 16.89 -3.53 -4.75
CA GLU A 48 16.31 -2.89 -5.92
C GLU A 48 14.94 -2.27 -5.65
N PHE A 49 14.33 -2.60 -4.50
CA PHE A 49 13.05 -2.03 -4.09
C PHE A 49 13.21 -0.93 -3.04
N ALA A 50 14.42 -0.45 -2.83
CA ALA A 50 14.66 0.62 -1.87
C ALA A 50 13.82 1.84 -2.22
N GLY A 51 13.26 2.49 -1.19
CA GLY A 51 12.36 3.62 -1.38
C GLY A 51 10.90 3.23 -1.36
N LEU A 52 10.60 1.94 -1.41
CA LEU A 52 9.24 1.43 -1.31
C LEU A 52 9.00 0.86 0.07
N TYR A 53 7.72 0.74 0.43
CA TYR A 53 7.28 0.21 1.71
C TYR A 53 6.24 -0.87 1.48
N ARG A 54 6.14 -1.76 2.45
CA ARG A 54 5.17 -2.84 2.46
C ARG A 54 4.28 -2.69 3.69
N TYR A 55 2.97 -2.70 3.48
CA TYR A 55 1.99 -2.72 4.56
C TYR A 55 1.22 -4.02 4.47
N ARG A 56 1.26 -4.80 5.55
CA ARG A 56 0.59 -6.08 5.60
C ARG A 56 -0.84 -5.97 6.07
N LEU A 57 -1.73 -6.65 5.36
CA LEU A 57 -3.12 -6.75 5.73
C LEU A 57 -3.58 -8.18 5.45
N ASP A 58 -3.60 -9.01 6.50
CA ASP A 58 -3.87 -10.45 6.38
C ASP A 58 -2.89 -11.09 5.40
N LYS A 59 -3.40 -11.70 4.33
CA LYS A 59 -2.56 -12.32 3.30
C LYS A 59 -2.25 -11.38 2.15
N TRP A 60 -2.57 -10.10 2.30
CA TRP A 60 -2.33 -9.10 1.26
C TRP A 60 -1.19 -8.19 1.64
N ARG A 61 -0.49 -7.68 0.64
CA ARG A 61 0.60 -6.73 0.83
C ARG A 61 0.34 -5.52 -0.03
N VAL A 62 0.36 -4.37 0.58
CA VAL A 62 0.24 -3.09 -0.12
C VAL A 62 1.64 -2.55 -0.31
N ILE A 63 2.05 -2.35 -1.55
CA ILE A 63 3.35 -1.78 -1.87
C ILE A 63 3.15 -0.32 -2.22
N TYR A 64 3.85 0.56 -1.54
CA TYR A 64 3.64 1.99 -1.70
C TYR A 64 4.95 2.77 -1.50
N SER A 65 4.94 4.01 -1.98
CA SER A 65 5.99 4.96 -1.69
C SER A 65 5.37 6.14 -0.93
N VAL A 66 6.21 6.95 -0.31
CA VAL A 66 5.77 8.07 0.49
C VAL A 66 6.52 9.32 0.06
N ALA A 67 5.79 10.42 -0.09
CA ALA A 67 6.37 11.75 -0.28
C ALA A 67 6.04 12.55 0.98
N PRO A 68 6.91 12.49 2.02
CA PRO A 68 6.56 13.05 3.34
C PRO A 68 6.29 14.55 3.32
N LYS A 69 7.04 15.29 2.52
CA LYS A 69 6.85 16.75 2.45
C LYS A 69 5.52 17.14 1.85
N LYS A 70 4.96 16.28 1.01
CA LYS A 70 3.64 16.50 0.40
C LYS A 70 2.55 15.79 1.17
N GLU A 71 2.92 15.03 2.21
CA GLU A 71 2.00 14.19 2.96
C GLU A 71 1.18 13.31 2.03
N LEU A 72 1.88 12.60 1.14
CA LEU A 72 1.27 11.81 0.08
C LEU A 72 1.79 10.38 0.11
N ILE A 73 0.86 9.43 0.02
CA ILE A 73 1.15 8.01 -0.17
C ILE A 73 0.81 7.68 -1.61
N ILE A 74 1.71 6.99 -2.29
CA ILE A 74 1.46 6.51 -3.65
C ILE A 74 1.40 5.00 -3.60
N VAL A 75 0.20 4.43 -3.79
CA VAL A 75 -0.01 2.99 -3.76
C VAL A 75 0.31 2.43 -5.14
N LEU A 76 1.28 1.52 -5.20
CA LEU A 76 1.80 0.98 -6.46
C LEU A 76 1.20 -0.39 -6.80
N ARG A 77 1.10 -1.27 -5.82
CA ARG A 77 0.59 -2.63 -6.04
C ARG A 77 -0.14 -3.14 -4.82
N ILE A 78 -1.12 -4.00 -5.08
CA ILE A 78 -1.76 -4.82 -4.04
C ILE A 78 -1.45 -6.26 -4.42
N GLU A 79 -0.77 -6.98 -3.52
CA GLU A 79 -0.31 -8.33 -3.86
C GLU A 79 -0.66 -9.34 -2.80
N HIS A 80 -0.80 -10.59 -3.23
CA HIS A 80 -0.99 -11.70 -2.31
C HIS A 80 0.35 -12.04 -1.67
N ARG A 81 0.32 -12.47 -0.41
CA ARG A 81 1.55 -12.81 0.33
C ARG A 81 2.41 -13.88 -0.36
N ALA A 82 1.81 -14.65 -1.26
CA ALA A 82 2.54 -15.68 -1.99
C ALA A 82 3.50 -15.07 -3.02
N THR A 83 3.30 -13.80 -3.38
CA THR A 83 4.20 -13.07 -4.26
C THR A 83 5.39 -12.61 -3.44
N VAL A 84 6.60 -12.95 -3.87
CA VAL A 84 7.80 -12.70 -3.07
C VAL A 84 8.62 -11.57 -3.66
N TYR A 85 8.97 -10.61 -2.80
CA TYR A 85 9.86 -9.49 -3.13
C TYR A 85 11.17 -9.55 -2.38
N GLU A 86 11.34 -10.54 -1.57
CA GLU A 86 12.57 -10.65 -0.79
C GLU A 86 13.70 -11.23 -1.61
#